data_0cbbfd8e506bec5476d466ae6f53c6aa
#
_entry.id   0cbbfd8e506bec5476d466ae6f53c6aa
#
_cell.length_a   1.000
_cell.length_b   1.000
_cell.length_c   1.000
_cell.angle_alpha   90.00
_cell.angle_beta   90.00
_cell.angle_gamma   90.00
#
_symmetry.space_group_name_H-M   'P 1'
#
loop_
_entity.id
_entity.type
_entity.pdbx_description
1 polymer ?
#
loop_
_entity_poly.entity_id
_entity_poly.type
_entity_poly.pdbx_seq_one_letter_code
_entity_poly.pdbx_strand_id
1 'polypeptide(L)'
;MNMKKDVIIIISALTVFCMTAGAQTKKWTLQECIDYAVENNIALRQSRNAHLAGLEDTYQAKAAMFPSLNASASQGITNRPFSESGNSTVIGSDVYSTSKATSWSGNYGLNAGMTLYSGGSLRTALKQSRLQNSADSLSVEENTNDVVISIVKAYMQCLYAEEAVKVSESTAEASKAQLDRAVELKNAGELSKVDVAQLESQHASDLYQITTAKATLDNYKLQLKQLLELGVSDEIELEEPNDDEAGVLRLLPD
;
A
#
# COMPACT_ATOMS: atom_id res chain seq x y z
N MET A 1 -11.54 56.78 -4.44
CA MET A 1 -10.90 56.40 -3.21
C MET A 1 -10.68 54.91 -3.18
N ASN A 2 -9.57 54.48 -3.15
CA ASN A 2 -8.61 53.48 -3.66
C ASN A 2 -8.76 52.04 -3.09
N MET A 3 -9.96 51.58 -2.72
CA MET A 3 -10.21 50.19 -2.25
C MET A 3 -9.79 49.06 -3.24
N LYS A 4 -9.85 49.36 -4.56
CA LYS A 4 -9.43 48.38 -5.59
C LYS A 4 -7.90 48.19 -5.71
N LYS A 5 -7.12 49.25 -5.36
CA LYS A 5 -5.65 49.16 -5.38
C LYS A 5 -5.10 48.42 -4.16
N ASP A 6 -5.72 48.63 -2.99
CA ASP A 6 -5.30 47.96 -1.74
C ASP A 6 -5.62 46.46 -1.78
N VAL A 7 -6.73 46.05 -2.39
CA VAL A 7 -7.08 44.64 -2.60
C VAL A 7 -6.11 43.94 -3.56
N ILE A 8 -5.66 44.64 -4.63
CA ILE A 8 -4.69 44.08 -5.60
C ILE A 8 -3.31 43.91 -4.94
N ILE A 9 -2.91 44.84 -4.05
CA ILE A 9 -1.63 44.74 -3.33
C ILE A 9 -1.67 43.59 -2.32
N ILE A 10 -2.79 43.37 -1.63
CA ILE A 10 -2.96 42.25 -0.68
C ILE A 10 -2.97 40.90 -1.42
N ILE A 11 -3.62 40.80 -2.58
CA ILE A 11 -3.62 39.58 -3.39
C ILE A 11 -2.22 39.31 -3.97
N SER A 12 -1.49 40.35 -4.41
CA SER A 12 -0.10 40.23 -4.89
C SER A 12 0.86 39.84 -3.78
N ALA A 13 0.68 40.33 -2.55
CA ALA A 13 1.49 39.93 -1.40
C ALA A 13 1.21 38.49 -0.96
N LEU A 14 -0.03 38.01 -1.08
CA LEU A 14 -0.44 36.65 -0.72
C LEU A 14 0.11 35.62 -1.72
N THR A 15 0.21 35.97 -3.01
CA THR A 15 0.77 35.09 -4.06
C THR A 15 2.29 34.95 -3.97
N VAL A 16 3.00 35.95 -3.49
CA VAL A 16 4.47 35.90 -3.29
C VAL A 16 4.84 35.05 -2.07
N PHE A 17 3.96 34.99 -1.04
CA PHE A 17 4.21 34.14 0.15
C PHE A 17 4.06 32.65 -0.11
N CYS A 18 3.35 32.23 -1.15
CA CYS A 18 3.20 30.81 -1.51
C CYS A 18 4.38 30.23 -2.31
N MET A 19 5.36 31.02 -2.77
CA MET A 19 6.46 30.53 -3.61
C MET A 19 7.75 30.19 -2.86
N THR A 20 7.80 30.27 -1.54
CA THR A 20 8.99 29.90 -0.75
C THR A 20 8.83 28.57 0.00
N ALA A 21 7.96 27.67 -0.45
CA ALA A 21 8.08 26.28 -0.09
C ALA A 21 9.26 25.68 -0.90
N GLY A 22 10.48 26.09 -0.58
CA GLY A 22 11.68 25.37 -0.97
C GLY A 22 11.51 23.95 -0.45
N ALA A 23 11.57 22.98 -1.34
CA ALA A 23 11.68 21.57 -0.98
C ALA A 23 12.96 21.42 -0.14
N GLN A 24 12.86 21.59 1.17
CA GLN A 24 13.88 21.09 2.08
C GLN A 24 13.83 19.59 1.94
N THR A 25 14.86 19.00 1.33
CA THR A 25 15.05 17.56 1.35
C THR A 25 15.05 17.14 2.82
N LYS A 26 13.94 16.54 3.25
CA LYS A 26 13.82 16.07 4.63
C LYS A 26 14.75 14.88 4.78
N LYS A 27 15.72 14.99 5.68
CA LYS A 27 16.53 13.84 6.08
C LYS A 27 15.68 12.93 6.95
N TRP A 28 15.65 11.67 6.58
CA TRP A 28 14.85 10.65 7.26
C TRP A 28 15.74 9.86 8.21
N THR A 29 15.39 9.85 9.48
CA THR A 29 15.98 8.93 10.46
C THR A 29 15.33 7.55 10.34
N LEU A 30 15.99 6.52 10.85
CA LEU A 30 15.43 5.15 10.87
C LEU A 30 14.08 5.12 11.60
N GLN A 31 13.99 5.80 12.75
CA GLN A 31 12.76 5.84 13.55
C GLN A 31 11.61 6.52 12.81
N GLU A 32 11.87 7.65 12.15
CA GLU A 32 10.86 8.33 11.33
C GLU A 32 10.36 7.46 10.17
N CYS A 33 11.25 6.68 9.53
CA CYS A 33 10.87 5.72 8.50
C CYS A 33 9.94 4.63 9.05
N ILE A 34 10.27 4.09 10.23
CA ILE A 34 9.44 3.06 10.89
C ILE A 34 8.08 3.61 11.24
N ASP A 35 8.02 4.76 11.93
CA ASP A 35 6.76 5.37 12.37
C ASP A 35 5.86 5.71 11.19
N TYR A 36 6.44 6.30 10.14
CA TYR A 36 5.71 6.64 8.92
C TYR A 36 5.14 5.42 8.21
N ALA A 37 5.93 4.34 8.12
CA ALA A 37 5.49 3.12 7.47
C ALA A 37 4.41 2.40 8.28
N VAL A 38 4.54 2.31 9.61
CA VAL A 38 3.52 1.71 10.48
C VAL A 38 2.17 2.43 10.34
N GLU A 39 2.18 3.74 10.07
CA GLU A 39 0.96 4.52 9.86
C GLU A 39 0.40 4.37 8.44
N ASN A 40 1.26 4.38 7.41
CA ASN A 40 0.84 4.55 6.02
C ASN A 40 0.87 3.26 5.20
N ASN A 41 1.57 2.20 5.65
CA ASN A 41 1.74 0.98 4.87
C ASN A 41 0.40 0.30 4.55
N ILE A 42 0.20 -0.02 3.26
CA ILE A 42 -1.05 -0.60 2.75
C ILE A 42 -1.27 -2.02 3.29
N ALA A 43 -0.22 -2.83 3.41
CA ALA A 43 -0.34 -4.20 3.91
C ALA A 43 -0.80 -4.22 5.39
N LEU A 44 -0.28 -3.30 6.22
CA LEU A 44 -0.75 -3.13 7.60
C LEU A 44 -2.20 -2.66 7.68
N ARG A 45 -2.60 -1.74 6.81
CA ARG A 45 -4.00 -1.29 6.73
C ARG A 45 -4.93 -2.42 6.31
N GLN A 46 -4.52 -3.27 5.38
CA GLN A 46 -5.27 -4.47 5.00
C GLN A 46 -5.42 -5.45 6.17
N SER A 47 -4.34 -5.73 6.90
CA SER A 47 -4.37 -6.61 8.07
C SER A 47 -5.28 -6.06 9.18
N ARG A 48 -5.21 -4.75 9.47
CA ARG A 48 -6.12 -4.09 10.42
C ARG A 48 -7.59 -4.18 9.98
N ASN A 49 -7.86 -3.98 8.69
CA ASN A 49 -9.21 -4.12 8.14
C ASN A 49 -9.71 -5.57 8.20
N ALA A 50 -8.85 -6.56 7.99
CA ALA A 50 -9.19 -7.97 8.14
C ALA A 50 -9.57 -8.30 9.60
N HIS A 51 -8.82 -7.79 10.58
CA HIS A 51 -9.16 -7.91 11.99
C HIS A 51 -10.52 -7.26 12.32
N LEU A 52 -10.79 -6.06 11.80
CA LEU A 52 -12.09 -5.40 11.97
C LEU A 52 -13.23 -6.20 11.34
N ALA A 53 -13.03 -6.79 10.16
CA ALA A 53 -14.00 -7.69 9.52
C ALA A 53 -14.26 -8.93 10.39
N GLY A 54 -13.21 -9.53 10.99
CA GLY A 54 -13.34 -10.64 11.94
C GLY A 54 -14.12 -10.29 13.20
N LEU A 55 -14.08 -9.02 13.66
CA LEU A 55 -14.96 -8.54 14.72
C LEU A 55 -16.43 -8.57 14.29
N GLU A 56 -16.75 -8.09 13.08
CA GLU A 56 -18.11 -8.11 12.54
C GLU A 56 -18.61 -9.55 12.33
N ASP A 57 -17.74 -10.47 11.89
CA ASP A 57 -18.08 -11.90 11.80
C ASP A 57 -18.44 -12.49 13.18
N THR A 58 -17.78 -12.01 14.23
CA THR A 58 -18.10 -12.39 15.61
C THR A 58 -19.46 -11.86 16.03
N TYR A 59 -19.81 -10.62 15.66
CA TYR A 59 -21.15 -10.08 15.88
C TYR A 59 -22.21 -10.83 15.06
N GLN A 60 -21.91 -11.21 13.82
CA GLN A 60 -22.79 -12.00 12.98
C GLN A 60 -23.04 -13.39 13.58
N ALA A 61 -22.00 -14.07 14.04
CA ALA A 61 -22.12 -15.38 14.72
C ALA A 61 -22.95 -15.28 16.02
N LYS A 62 -22.84 -14.16 16.74
CA LYS A 62 -23.69 -13.87 17.89
C LYS A 62 -25.12 -13.57 17.49
N ALA A 63 -25.33 -12.81 16.40
CA ALA A 63 -26.65 -12.47 15.88
C ALA A 63 -27.42 -13.70 15.39
N ALA A 64 -26.73 -14.74 14.91
CA ALA A 64 -27.35 -16.02 14.52
C ALA A 64 -28.07 -16.76 15.66
N MET A 65 -27.84 -16.37 16.93
CA MET A 65 -28.55 -16.88 18.10
C MET A 65 -29.89 -16.17 18.36
N PHE A 66 -30.14 -15.03 17.69
CA PHE A 66 -31.38 -14.26 17.81
C PHE A 66 -32.36 -14.59 16.69
N PRO A 67 -33.69 -14.25 16.85
CA PRO A 67 -34.67 -14.45 15.80
C PRO A 67 -34.29 -13.64 14.54
N SER A 68 -34.41 -14.29 13.37
CA SER A 68 -34.32 -13.62 12.07
C SER A 68 -35.71 -13.21 11.61
N LEU A 69 -35.84 -12.02 11.05
CA LEU A 69 -37.05 -11.49 10.45
C LEU A 69 -36.81 -11.19 8.98
N ASN A 70 -37.53 -11.88 8.10
CA ASN A 70 -37.41 -11.70 6.66
C ASN A 70 -38.73 -11.19 6.09
N ALA A 71 -38.70 -10.07 5.39
CA ALA A 71 -39.83 -9.56 4.63
C ALA A 71 -39.57 -9.80 3.14
N SER A 72 -40.53 -10.36 2.45
CA SER A 72 -40.52 -10.57 1.01
C SER A 72 -41.70 -9.92 0.35
N ALA A 73 -41.47 -9.24 -0.76
CA ALA A 73 -42.51 -8.67 -1.61
C ALA A 73 -42.18 -9.02 -3.05
N SER A 74 -43.07 -9.70 -3.72
CA SER A 74 -42.97 -9.98 -5.15
C SER A 74 -44.23 -9.53 -5.86
N GLN A 75 -44.05 -8.81 -6.97
CA GLN A 75 -45.16 -8.38 -7.81
C GLN A 75 -44.87 -8.80 -9.24
N GLY A 76 -45.82 -9.52 -9.84
CA GLY A 76 -45.72 -10.00 -11.21
C GLY A 76 -46.88 -9.50 -12.06
N ILE A 77 -46.59 -9.16 -13.29
CA ILE A 77 -47.58 -8.87 -14.33
C ILE A 77 -47.39 -9.95 -15.38
N THR A 78 -48.45 -10.75 -15.60
CA THR A 78 -48.47 -11.75 -16.64
C THR A 78 -49.44 -11.34 -17.73
N ASN A 79 -48.95 -11.11 -18.93
CA ASN A 79 -49.77 -10.84 -20.10
C ASN A 79 -49.71 -12.07 -21.01
N ARG A 80 -50.92 -12.67 -21.26
CA ARG A 80 -51.11 -13.84 -22.12
C ARG A 80 -52.10 -13.49 -23.24
N PRO A 81 -51.64 -12.82 -24.30
CA PRO A 81 -52.53 -12.32 -25.36
C PRO A 81 -53.21 -13.43 -26.17
N PHE A 82 -52.75 -14.70 -26.09
CA PHE A 82 -53.26 -15.81 -26.87
C PHE A 82 -53.79 -16.96 -25.99
N SER A 83 -54.19 -16.70 -24.73
CA SER A 83 -54.73 -17.76 -23.88
C SER A 83 -56.24 -17.89 -24.06
N GLU A 84 -56.69 -19.06 -24.55
CA GLU A 84 -58.11 -19.43 -24.66
C GLU A 84 -58.74 -19.87 -23.32
N SER A 85 -57.99 -19.77 -22.21
CA SER A 85 -58.47 -20.22 -20.90
C SER A 85 -59.25 -19.11 -20.21
N GLY A 86 -60.44 -18.87 -20.65
CA GLY A 86 -61.44 -18.06 -19.97
C GLY A 86 -62.32 -18.91 -19.09
N ASN A 87 -62.69 -18.39 -17.93
CA ASN A 87 -63.78 -18.99 -17.13
C ASN A 87 -65.12 -18.73 -17.86
N SER A 88 -65.65 -19.75 -18.49
CA SER A 88 -66.96 -19.66 -19.18
C SER A 88 -68.10 -19.91 -18.20
N THR A 89 -68.95 -18.92 -18.02
CA THR A 89 -70.14 -19.03 -17.24
C THR A 89 -71.30 -19.11 -18.21
N VAL A 90 -72.08 -20.18 -18.14
CA VAL A 90 -73.33 -20.37 -18.94
C VAL A 90 -74.51 -19.76 -18.18
N ILE A 91 -75.12 -18.72 -18.74
CA ILE A 91 -76.31 -18.10 -18.22
C ILE A 91 -77.41 -18.21 -19.30
N GLY A 92 -78.34 -19.16 -19.12
CA GLY A 92 -79.33 -19.43 -20.14
C GLY A 92 -78.81 -20.21 -21.33
N SER A 93 -78.96 -19.72 -22.56
CA SER A 93 -78.42 -20.29 -23.79
C SER A 93 -77.14 -19.63 -24.26
N ASP A 94 -76.60 -18.62 -23.52
CA ASP A 94 -75.46 -17.85 -23.91
C ASP A 94 -74.20 -18.18 -23.03
N VAL A 95 -73.07 -18.36 -23.68
CA VAL A 95 -71.78 -18.63 -23.03
C VAL A 95 -70.98 -17.35 -22.98
N TYR A 96 -70.81 -16.81 -21.80
CA TYR A 96 -69.90 -15.64 -21.57
C TYR A 96 -68.53 -16.11 -21.18
N SER A 97 -67.57 -15.89 -22.04
CA SER A 97 -66.12 -16.15 -21.75
C SER A 97 -65.44 -14.86 -21.42
N THR A 98 -64.96 -14.76 -20.20
CA THR A 98 -64.16 -13.61 -19.77
C THR A 98 -62.68 -14.02 -19.69
N SER A 99 -61.90 -13.71 -20.72
CA SER A 99 -60.47 -13.90 -20.69
C SER A 99 -59.77 -12.60 -20.28
N LYS A 100 -59.09 -12.62 -19.16
CA LYS A 100 -58.18 -11.51 -18.82
C LYS A 100 -56.83 -11.77 -19.47
N ALA A 101 -56.52 -11.04 -20.51
CA ALA A 101 -55.21 -11.10 -21.19
C ALA A 101 -54.03 -10.70 -20.27
N THR A 102 -54.31 -9.85 -19.28
CA THR A 102 -53.33 -9.36 -18.32
C THR A 102 -53.77 -9.70 -16.89
N SER A 103 -52.93 -10.41 -16.16
CA SER A 103 -53.13 -10.68 -14.74
C SER A 103 -52.04 -10.06 -13.88
N TRP A 104 -52.42 -9.48 -12.79
CA TRP A 104 -51.57 -8.92 -11.76
C TRP A 104 -51.56 -9.88 -10.58
N SER A 105 -50.37 -10.25 -10.13
CA SER A 105 -50.20 -11.07 -8.93
C SER A 105 -49.21 -10.40 -7.99
N GLY A 106 -49.58 -10.28 -6.73
CA GLY A 106 -48.74 -9.78 -5.66
C GLY A 106 -48.65 -10.81 -4.54
N ASN A 107 -47.46 -11.09 -4.10
CA ASN A 107 -47.22 -11.92 -2.92
C ASN A 107 -46.34 -11.16 -1.92
N TYR A 108 -46.85 -11.00 -0.72
CA TYR A 108 -46.21 -10.33 0.39
C TYR A 108 -46.10 -11.28 1.55
N GLY A 109 -44.88 -11.48 2.06
CA GLY A 109 -44.64 -12.39 3.16
C GLY A 109 -43.79 -11.77 4.24
N LEU A 110 -44.10 -12.06 5.49
CA LEU A 110 -43.26 -11.75 6.64
C LEU A 110 -43.01 -13.06 7.39
N ASN A 111 -41.76 -13.47 7.46
CA ASN A 111 -41.34 -14.70 8.11
C ASN A 111 -40.39 -14.38 9.26
N ALA A 112 -40.71 -14.87 10.45
CA ALA A 112 -39.81 -14.84 11.60
C ALA A 112 -39.41 -16.27 11.98
N GLY A 113 -38.12 -16.50 12.22
CA GLY A 113 -37.59 -17.80 12.58
C GLY A 113 -36.49 -17.70 13.62
N MET A 114 -36.44 -18.65 14.58
CA MET A 114 -35.39 -18.74 15.58
C MET A 114 -35.00 -20.21 15.76
N THR A 115 -33.68 -20.47 15.77
CA THR A 115 -33.16 -21.80 16.08
C THR A 115 -33.08 -21.96 17.59
N LEU A 116 -33.93 -22.77 18.19
CA LEU A 116 -33.95 -23.01 19.64
C LEU A 116 -32.85 -23.97 20.09
N TYR A 117 -32.55 -24.98 19.28
CA TYR A 117 -31.49 -25.96 19.57
C TYR A 117 -30.87 -26.50 18.29
N SER A 118 -29.55 -26.51 18.24
CA SER A 118 -28.73 -26.99 17.09
C SER A 118 -27.59 -27.89 17.52
N GLY A 119 -27.76 -28.67 18.60
CA GLY A 119 -26.68 -29.54 19.11
C GLY A 119 -25.43 -28.79 19.56
N GLY A 120 -25.53 -27.50 19.94
CA GLY A 120 -24.39 -26.67 20.37
C GLY A 120 -23.61 -26.01 19.21
N SER A 121 -23.98 -26.24 17.95
CA SER A 121 -23.27 -25.70 16.78
C SER A 121 -23.13 -24.18 16.80
N LEU A 122 -24.18 -23.43 17.15
CA LEU A 122 -24.16 -21.97 17.24
C LEU A 122 -23.15 -21.45 18.28
N ARG A 123 -23.07 -22.11 19.45
CA ARG A 123 -22.11 -21.73 20.49
C ARG A 123 -20.68 -22.02 20.06
N THR A 124 -20.48 -23.15 19.39
CA THR A 124 -19.16 -23.53 18.86
C THR A 124 -18.73 -22.60 17.73
N ALA A 125 -19.64 -22.21 16.82
CA ALA A 125 -19.41 -21.23 15.77
C ALA A 125 -18.99 -19.87 16.35
N LEU A 126 -19.70 -19.39 17.39
CA LEU A 126 -19.32 -18.15 18.07
C LEU A 126 -17.93 -18.25 18.72
N LYS A 127 -17.61 -19.41 19.37
CA LYS A 127 -16.28 -19.63 19.95
C LYS A 127 -15.19 -19.65 18.87
N GLN A 128 -15.47 -20.32 17.75
CA GLN A 128 -14.56 -20.36 16.61
C GLN A 128 -14.31 -18.96 16.04
N SER A 129 -15.35 -18.15 15.82
CA SER A 129 -15.22 -16.79 15.32
C SER A 129 -14.40 -15.89 16.27
N ARG A 130 -14.58 -16.03 17.58
CA ARG A 130 -13.77 -15.30 18.57
C ARG A 130 -12.30 -15.70 18.54
N LEU A 131 -11.99 -17.00 18.42
CA LEU A 131 -10.62 -17.48 18.31
C LEU A 131 -9.98 -17.01 17.00
N GLN A 132 -10.73 -17.03 15.90
CA GLN A 132 -10.26 -16.50 14.62
C GLN A 132 -9.93 -15.01 14.73
N ASN A 133 -10.81 -14.22 15.34
CA ASN A 133 -10.53 -12.79 15.53
C ASN A 133 -9.31 -12.54 16.43
N SER A 134 -9.06 -13.41 17.41
CA SER A 134 -7.82 -13.34 18.21
C SER A 134 -6.58 -13.69 17.38
N ALA A 135 -6.68 -14.67 16.46
CA ALA A 135 -5.63 -14.98 15.51
C ALA A 135 -5.38 -13.81 14.54
N ASP A 136 -6.44 -13.17 14.04
CA ASP A 136 -6.34 -11.99 13.17
C ASP A 136 -5.66 -10.81 13.88
N SER A 137 -5.92 -10.62 15.19
CA SER A 137 -5.21 -9.61 16.01
C SER A 137 -3.71 -9.88 16.09
N LEU A 138 -3.31 -11.13 16.31
CA LEU A 138 -1.89 -11.53 16.35
C LEU A 138 -1.23 -11.39 14.97
N SER A 139 -1.97 -11.66 13.90
CA SER A 139 -1.48 -11.43 12.53
C SER A 139 -1.22 -9.94 12.23
N VAL A 140 -1.95 -9.02 12.86
CA VAL A 140 -1.63 -7.58 12.74
C VAL A 140 -0.29 -7.28 13.40
N GLU A 141 0.01 -7.85 14.57
CA GLU A 141 1.30 -7.67 15.26
C GLU A 141 2.44 -8.29 14.46
N GLU A 142 2.26 -9.52 13.95
CA GLU A 142 3.22 -10.20 13.07
C GLU A 142 3.55 -9.34 11.83
N ASN A 143 2.53 -8.91 11.08
CA ASN A 143 2.72 -8.06 9.91
C ASN A 143 3.39 -6.72 10.26
N THR A 144 3.12 -6.16 11.44
CA THR A 144 3.80 -4.94 11.91
C THR A 144 5.29 -5.18 12.09
N ASN A 145 5.67 -6.29 12.74
CA ASN A 145 7.07 -6.66 12.93
C ASN A 145 7.77 -6.92 11.59
N ASP A 146 7.11 -7.59 10.65
CA ASP A 146 7.65 -7.88 9.32
C ASP A 146 7.92 -6.59 8.53
N VAL A 147 7.01 -5.61 8.60
CA VAL A 147 7.20 -4.29 7.97
C VAL A 147 8.38 -3.57 8.62
N VAL A 148 8.48 -3.56 9.95
CA VAL A 148 9.60 -2.92 10.68
C VAL A 148 10.93 -3.55 10.26
N ILE A 149 11.03 -4.87 10.25
CA ILE A 149 12.25 -5.60 9.85
C ILE A 149 12.61 -5.27 8.38
N SER A 150 11.62 -5.23 7.50
CA SER A 150 11.83 -4.91 6.09
C SER A 150 12.37 -3.50 5.88
N ILE A 151 11.88 -2.53 6.66
CA ILE A 151 12.35 -1.14 6.62
C ILE A 151 13.76 -1.03 7.16
N VAL A 152 14.05 -1.62 8.33
CA VAL A 152 15.40 -1.63 8.89
C VAL A 152 16.39 -2.20 7.88
N LYS A 153 16.05 -3.33 7.27
CA LYS A 153 16.88 -3.96 6.24
C LYS A 153 17.08 -3.06 5.03
N ALA A 154 16.03 -2.46 4.48
CA ALA A 154 16.14 -1.58 3.31
C ALA A 154 16.92 -0.31 3.63
N TYR A 155 16.73 0.27 4.82
CA TYR A 155 17.46 1.44 5.30
C TYR A 155 18.97 1.15 5.39
N MET A 156 19.35 0.05 6.02
CA MET A 156 20.74 -0.37 6.14
C MET A 156 21.38 -0.70 4.78
N GLN A 157 20.60 -1.27 3.84
CA GLN A 157 21.07 -1.50 2.47
C GLN A 157 21.34 -0.20 1.72
N CYS A 158 20.53 0.84 1.92
CA CYS A 158 20.76 2.17 1.35
C CYS A 158 22.05 2.79 1.90
N LEU A 159 22.26 2.78 3.22
CA LEU A 159 23.46 3.30 3.85
C LEU A 159 24.71 2.57 3.38
N TYR A 160 24.64 1.23 3.33
CA TYR A 160 25.76 0.42 2.80
C TYR A 160 26.09 0.78 1.35
N ALA A 161 25.08 0.96 0.50
CA ALA A 161 25.28 1.32 -0.90
C ALA A 161 25.82 2.75 -1.05
N GLU A 162 25.45 3.67 -0.17
CA GLU A 162 25.99 5.03 -0.15
C GLU A 162 27.49 5.04 0.19
N GLU A 163 27.91 4.26 1.19
CA GLU A 163 29.32 4.07 1.50
C GLU A 163 30.07 3.35 0.37
N ALA A 164 29.46 2.38 -0.30
CA ALA A 164 30.06 1.71 -1.45
C ALA A 164 30.31 2.67 -2.63
N VAL A 165 29.45 3.67 -2.83
CA VAL A 165 29.68 4.75 -3.80
C VAL A 165 30.88 5.57 -3.41
N LYS A 166 30.99 6.02 -2.15
CA LYS A 166 32.14 6.81 -1.64
C LYS A 166 33.46 6.05 -1.82
N VAL A 167 33.47 4.75 -1.49
CA VAL A 167 34.65 3.88 -1.68
C VAL A 167 35.03 3.76 -3.16
N SER A 168 34.03 3.56 -4.05
CA SER A 168 34.28 3.47 -5.50
C SER A 168 34.83 4.79 -6.06
N GLU A 169 34.34 5.94 -5.60
CA GLU A 169 34.83 7.26 -5.99
C GLU A 169 36.28 7.47 -5.53
N SER A 170 36.60 7.12 -4.28
CA SER A 170 37.95 7.18 -3.76
C SER A 170 38.94 6.26 -4.53
N THR A 171 38.47 5.06 -4.91
CA THR A 171 39.26 4.12 -5.70
C THR A 171 39.56 4.67 -7.09
N ALA A 172 38.55 5.27 -7.76
CA ALA A 172 38.75 5.88 -9.07
C ALA A 172 39.66 7.12 -9.03
N GLU A 173 39.61 7.89 -7.94
CA GLU A 173 40.52 9.01 -7.73
C GLU A 173 41.97 8.52 -7.58
N ALA A 174 42.19 7.46 -6.81
CA ALA A 174 43.51 6.84 -6.64
C ALA A 174 44.07 6.28 -7.97
N SER A 175 43.23 5.57 -8.75
CA SER A 175 43.66 5.04 -10.05
C SER A 175 43.92 6.15 -11.07
N LYS A 176 43.18 7.26 -11.02
CA LYS A 176 43.45 8.45 -11.83
C LYS A 176 44.81 9.04 -11.51
N ALA A 177 45.14 9.23 -10.23
CA ALA A 177 46.45 9.74 -9.80
C ALA A 177 47.59 8.83 -10.25
N GLN A 178 47.39 7.50 -10.23
CA GLN A 178 48.37 6.54 -10.76
C GLN A 178 48.53 6.66 -12.27
N LEU A 179 47.43 6.81 -13.01
CA LEU A 179 47.48 7.02 -14.46
C LEU A 179 48.17 8.31 -14.83
N ASP A 180 47.87 9.43 -14.17
CA ASP A 180 48.48 10.72 -14.41
C ASP A 180 50.03 10.65 -14.21
N ARG A 181 50.48 10.00 -13.13
CA ARG A 181 51.91 9.75 -12.88
C ARG A 181 52.54 8.85 -13.95
N ALA A 182 51.83 7.82 -14.38
CA ALA A 182 52.34 6.92 -15.44
C ALA A 182 52.50 7.64 -16.79
N VAL A 183 51.58 8.56 -17.11
CA VAL A 183 51.67 9.42 -18.31
C VAL A 183 52.90 10.33 -18.24
N GLU A 184 53.20 10.91 -17.08
CA GLU A 184 54.41 11.73 -16.88
C GLU A 184 55.68 10.89 -17.07
N LEU A 185 55.78 9.72 -16.44
CA LEU A 185 56.92 8.81 -16.59
C LEU A 185 57.10 8.32 -18.03
N LYS A 186 56.00 8.03 -18.75
CA LYS A 186 56.05 7.71 -20.18
C LYS A 186 56.64 8.86 -21.00
N ASN A 187 56.25 10.10 -20.70
CA ASN A 187 56.75 11.29 -21.38
C ASN A 187 58.27 11.53 -21.09
N ALA A 188 58.72 11.13 -19.91
CA ALA A 188 60.15 11.13 -19.54
C ALA A 188 60.94 9.94 -20.17
N GLY A 189 60.27 8.98 -20.80
CA GLY A 189 60.88 7.81 -21.41
C GLY A 189 61.14 6.64 -20.45
N GLU A 190 60.65 6.71 -19.21
CA GLU A 190 60.88 5.72 -18.15
C GLU A 190 59.79 4.62 -18.10
N LEU A 191 58.66 4.81 -18.78
CA LEU A 191 57.56 3.84 -18.79
C LEU A 191 57.10 3.48 -20.21
N SER A 192 56.65 2.25 -20.42
CA SER A 192 56.19 1.79 -21.73
C SER A 192 54.77 2.29 -22.03
N LYS A 193 54.40 2.40 -23.31
CA LYS A 193 53.04 2.71 -23.73
C LYS A 193 52.04 1.64 -23.31
N VAL A 194 52.46 0.38 -23.18
CA VAL A 194 51.61 -0.76 -22.77
C VAL A 194 51.22 -0.61 -21.31
N ASP A 195 52.14 -0.22 -20.43
CA ASP A 195 51.87 -0.04 -19.01
C ASP A 195 50.88 1.11 -18.79
N VAL A 196 51.01 2.22 -19.53
CA VAL A 196 50.02 3.32 -19.48
C VAL A 196 48.66 2.88 -19.96
N ALA A 197 48.58 2.12 -21.07
CA ALA A 197 47.30 1.62 -21.57
C ALA A 197 46.61 0.66 -20.58
N GLN A 198 47.40 -0.11 -19.81
CA GLN A 198 46.86 -0.97 -18.75
C GLN A 198 46.26 -0.14 -17.60
N LEU A 199 46.92 0.91 -17.15
CA LEU A 199 46.42 1.80 -16.11
C LEU A 199 45.19 2.61 -16.59
N GLU A 200 45.18 3.01 -17.86
CA GLU A 200 44.01 3.65 -18.48
C GLU A 200 42.77 2.72 -18.50
N SER A 201 42.98 1.43 -18.84
CA SER A 201 41.93 0.42 -18.78
C SER A 201 41.44 0.18 -17.34
N GLN A 202 42.37 0.17 -16.36
CA GLN A 202 42.00 0.06 -14.95
C GLN A 202 41.15 1.24 -14.49
N HIS A 203 41.58 2.47 -14.77
CA HIS A 203 40.82 3.66 -14.42
C HIS A 203 39.44 3.69 -15.08
N ALA A 204 39.32 3.28 -16.34
CA ALA A 204 38.04 3.15 -17.03
C ALA A 204 37.11 2.11 -16.37
N SER A 205 37.67 1.00 -15.88
CA SER A 205 36.95 -0.01 -15.10
C SER A 205 36.45 0.56 -13.77
N ASP A 206 37.26 1.35 -13.08
CA ASP A 206 36.87 1.97 -11.80
C ASP A 206 35.78 3.01 -11.98
N LEU A 207 35.79 3.79 -13.08
CA LEU A 207 34.71 4.71 -13.44
C LEU A 207 33.37 3.95 -13.72
N TYR A 208 33.46 2.80 -14.39
CA TYR A 208 32.28 1.93 -14.58
C TYR A 208 31.74 1.44 -13.25
N GLN A 209 32.62 1.10 -12.29
CA GLN A 209 32.23 0.66 -10.95
C GLN A 209 31.43 1.73 -10.19
N ILE A 210 31.84 3.01 -10.30
CA ILE A 210 31.08 4.13 -9.72
C ILE A 210 29.64 4.15 -10.28
N THR A 211 29.52 4.04 -11.61
CA THR A 211 28.18 4.06 -12.25
C THR A 211 27.31 2.92 -11.78
N THR A 212 27.90 1.72 -11.63
CA THR A 212 27.20 0.54 -11.12
C THR A 212 26.79 0.71 -9.65
N ALA A 213 27.68 1.26 -8.82
CA ALA A 213 27.40 1.52 -7.41
C ALA A 213 26.27 2.56 -7.26
N LYS A 214 26.27 3.64 -8.05
CA LYS A 214 25.20 4.64 -8.07
C LYS A 214 23.85 4.04 -8.48
N ALA A 215 23.83 3.24 -9.53
CA ALA A 215 22.61 2.55 -9.97
C ALA A 215 22.07 1.58 -8.90
N THR A 216 22.97 0.93 -8.16
CA THR A 216 22.59 0.06 -7.03
C THR A 216 21.99 0.86 -5.88
N LEU A 217 22.58 2.00 -5.53
CA LEU A 217 22.05 2.92 -4.53
C LEU A 217 20.65 3.42 -4.90
N ASP A 218 20.45 3.83 -6.15
CA ASP A 218 19.15 4.30 -6.64
C ASP A 218 18.09 3.20 -6.56
N ASN A 219 18.46 1.96 -6.85
CA ASN A 219 17.56 0.81 -6.70
C ASN A 219 17.17 0.57 -5.23
N TYR A 220 18.11 0.65 -4.29
CA TYR A 220 17.77 0.49 -2.86
C TYR A 220 16.93 1.66 -2.35
N LYS A 221 17.24 2.90 -2.76
CA LYS A 221 16.37 4.06 -2.46
C LYS A 221 14.96 3.88 -2.99
N LEU A 222 14.80 3.32 -4.19
CA LEU A 222 13.49 3.03 -4.76
C LEU A 222 12.74 1.95 -3.96
N GLN A 223 13.43 0.89 -3.53
CA GLN A 223 12.84 -0.15 -2.67
C GLN A 223 12.37 0.41 -1.33
N LEU A 224 13.18 1.28 -0.70
CA LEU A 224 12.78 1.95 0.54
C LEU A 224 11.56 2.85 0.33
N LYS A 225 11.51 3.63 -0.76
CA LYS A 225 10.34 4.44 -1.12
C LYS A 225 9.07 3.61 -1.27
N GLN A 226 9.19 2.43 -1.90
CA GLN A 226 8.06 1.50 -2.05
C GLN A 226 7.55 0.99 -0.70
N LEU A 227 8.45 0.66 0.23
CA LEU A 227 8.05 0.22 1.59
C LEU A 227 7.39 1.34 2.39
N LEU A 228 7.81 2.58 2.16
CA LEU A 228 7.26 3.79 2.78
C LEU A 228 5.99 4.29 2.07
N GLU A 229 5.59 3.70 0.93
CA GLU A 229 4.47 4.17 0.09
C GLU A 229 4.65 5.63 -0.40
N LEU A 230 5.90 6.06 -0.58
CA LEU A 230 6.22 7.39 -1.10
C LEU A 230 6.20 7.43 -2.63
N GLY A 231 5.97 8.62 -3.19
CA GLY A 231 6.03 8.83 -4.64
C GLY A 231 7.45 8.61 -5.20
N VAL A 232 7.55 8.13 -6.44
CA VAL A 232 8.84 7.91 -7.11
C VAL A 232 9.66 9.20 -7.22
N SER A 233 8.99 10.34 -7.36
CA SER A 233 9.59 11.67 -7.50
C SER A 233 10.05 12.31 -6.18
N ASP A 234 9.67 11.74 -5.03
CA ASP A 234 10.05 12.29 -3.74
C ASP A 234 11.53 12.00 -3.48
N GLU A 235 12.32 13.01 -3.20
CA GLU A 235 13.72 12.83 -2.85
C GLU A 235 13.84 12.38 -1.39
N ILE A 236 14.60 11.30 -1.16
CA ILE A 236 14.92 10.79 0.17
C ILE A 236 16.41 10.95 0.39
N GLU A 237 16.76 11.70 1.43
CA GLU A 237 18.09 11.70 2.04
C GLU A 237 18.00 10.96 3.38
N LEU A 238 18.94 10.05 3.63
CA LEU A 238 19.00 9.29 4.86
C LEU A 238 19.99 9.95 5.81
N GLU A 239 19.70 9.90 7.10
CA GLU A 239 20.61 10.31 8.15
C GLU A 239 21.43 9.11 8.61
N GLU A 240 22.74 9.29 8.82
CA GLU A 240 23.55 8.23 9.40
C GLU A 240 23.07 7.96 10.84
N PRO A 241 22.80 6.70 11.20
CA PRO A 241 22.30 6.37 12.53
C PRO A 241 23.34 6.78 13.59
N ASN A 242 22.92 7.56 14.56
CA ASN A 242 23.74 7.86 15.73
C ASN A 242 23.93 6.59 16.57
N ASP A 243 25.05 6.50 17.31
CA ASP A 243 25.36 5.34 18.18
C ASP A 243 24.24 5.01 19.19
N ASP A 244 23.39 5.96 19.54
CA ASP A 244 22.20 5.75 20.38
C ASP A 244 21.06 4.99 19.65
N GLU A 245 20.95 5.10 18.31
CA GLU A 245 19.98 4.36 17.51
C GLU A 245 20.36 2.89 17.28
N ALA A 246 21.65 2.55 17.41
CA ALA A 246 22.09 1.16 17.50
C ALA A 246 21.44 0.41 18.70
N GLY A 247 20.90 1.14 19.67
CA GLY A 247 20.07 0.62 20.75
C GLY A 247 18.68 0.11 20.30
N VAL A 248 18.13 0.65 19.22
CA VAL A 248 16.81 0.22 18.69
C VAL A 248 16.89 -1.19 18.10
N LEU A 249 18.03 -1.60 17.56
CA LEU A 249 18.31 -2.98 17.14
C LEU A 249 18.30 -3.98 18.31
N ARG A 250 18.42 -3.53 19.57
CA ARG A 250 18.29 -4.34 20.78
C ARG A 250 16.85 -4.50 21.28
N LEU A 251 15.90 -3.77 20.71
CA LEU A 251 14.48 -3.82 21.08
C LEU A 251 13.65 -4.74 20.18
N LEU A 252 14.27 -5.42 19.22
CA LEU A 252 13.61 -6.51 18.50
C LEU A 252 13.43 -7.65 19.49
N PRO A 253 12.19 -8.10 19.79
CA PRO A 253 11.96 -9.26 20.63
C PRO A 253 12.60 -10.49 19.98
N ASP A 254 13.32 -11.29 20.79
CA ASP A 254 13.90 -12.58 20.41
C ASP A 254 12.85 -13.55 19.89
#